data_283f91131dc6d1c2aa74815b9d6bfedd
#
_entry.id   283f91131dc6d1c2aa74815b9d6bfedd
#
_cell.length_a   1.000
_cell.length_b   1.000
_cell.length_c   1.000
_cell.angle_alpha   90.00
_cell.angle_beta   90.00
_cell.angle_gamma   90.00
#
_symmetry.space_group_name_H-M   'P 1'
#
loop_
_entity.id
_entity.type
_entity.pdbx_description
1 polymer ?
#
loop_
_entity_poly.entity_id
_entity_poly.type
_entity_poly.pdbx_seq_one_letter_code
_entity_poly.pdbx_strand_id
1 'polypeptide(L)'
;MDSVPSRALIRNFFAALSKLQQPLEQLLEEMEPSPSCIIADKNLTWTGDIADKFHIPRLLFDGTSCFNLLCCHNIHVSKVNESTSVLDSEPFVVPGLPDRIEITKAQLPTNLNPSEKDFKDLHEKIRASEEGAYGVVVNSFDALELEYVKGYRKTQGDRVWCIGSVSLSSKTELDKVQRGNKSSIDEKLCLKWLDLWPQSSVVYACLGSLCRLTLLQLIEVGLGLEACNRPFIWVVRGGKNGEIEKWIVEDGFEERTKGRGLLIRGWAPQVLILSHPAIGGFLTHCGWNSTLEAVCAGVPMVTWPMFADQFFNKKLVVQVLKIGERVGAEIAIPFGDEEKFGVLVKREEVREAIRKIMAEGKDREDRRERARKLAEKARMAIEEGGSSYIDIALLIEDIRKLAMGTQV
;
A
#
# COMPACT_ATOMS: atom_id res chain seq x y z
N MET A 1 4.11 -7.13 11.78
CA MET A 1 3.94 -8.28 10.86
C MET A 1 5.20 -8.62 10.09
N ASP A 2 6.04 -7.69 9.72
CA ASP A 2 7.32 -7.94 9.01
C ASP A 2 8.28 -8.90 9.72
N SER A 3 8.19 -9.00 11.04
CA SER A 3 8.94 -9.92 11.88
C SER A 3 8.27 -11.28 12.13
N VAL A 4 7.04 -11.51 11.64
CA VAL A 4 6.36 -12.82 11.74
C VAL A 4 7.06 -13.82 10.82
N PRO A 5 7.68 -14.89 11.33
CA PRO A 5 8.58 -15.72 10.52
C PRO A 5 7.86 -16.66 9.53
N SER A 6 6.57 -16.97 9.76
CA SER A 6 5.80 -17.85 8.89
C SER A 6 4.29 -17.56 8.92
N ARG A 7 3.59 -17.99 7.87
CA ARG A 7 2.12 -17.90 7.77
C ARG A 7 1.40 -18.55 8.95
N ALA A 8 1.89 -19.67 9.45
CA ALA A 8 1.30 -20.37 10.60
C ALA A 8 1.24 -19.51 11.88
N LEU A 9 2.14 -18.54 12.03
CA LEU A 9 2.20 -17.66 13.19
C LEU A 9 1.35 -16.39 13.08
N ILE A 10 0.68 -16.17 11.95
CA ILE A 10 -0.23 -15.02 11.78
C ILE A 10 -1.35 -15.06 12.81
N ARG A 11 -1.94 -16.23 13.08
CA ARG A 11 -2.98 -16.39 14.11
C ARG A 11 -2.46 -16.03 15.50
N ASN A 12 -1.22 -16.41 15.83
CA ASN A 12 -0.59 -16.08 17.11
C ASN A 12 -0.35 -14.57 17.23
N PHE A 13 0.00 -13.92 16.12
CA PHE A 13 0.14 -12.45 16.09
C PHE A 13 -1.17 -11.75 16.42
N PHE A 14 -2.30 -12.14 15.80
CA PHE A 14 -3.61 -11.57 16.12
C PHE A 14 -4.07 -11.92 17.54
N ALA A 15 -3.80 -13.13 18.01
CA ALA A 15 -4.07 -13.52 19.39
C ALA A 15 -3.21 -12.72 20.40
N ALA A 16 -2.00 -12.35 20.05
CA ALA A 16 -1.18 -11.46 20.90
C ALA A 16 -1.73 -10.03 20.90
N LEU A 17 -2.20 -9.51 19.75
CA LEU A 17 -2.83 -8.20 19.68
C LEU A 17 -4.11 -8.11 20.52
N SER A 18 -4.89 -9.18 20.60
CA SER A 18 -6.12 -9.18 21.43
C SER A 18 -5.84 -9.07 22.94
N LYS A 19 -4.62 -9.39 23.40
CA LYS A 19 -4.22 -9.17 24.80
C LYS A 19 -4.08 -7.69 25.17
N LEU A 20 -4.03 -6.79 24.18
CA LEU A 20 -4.04 -5.35 24.41
C LEU A 20 -5.42 -4.82 24.82
N GLN A 21 -6.46 -5.63 24.72
CA GLN A 21 -7.82 -5.23 25.12
C GLN A 21 -7.88 -4.78 26.57
N GLN A 22 -7.44 -5.62 27.50
CA GLN A 22 -7.47 -5.31 28.93
C GLN A 22 -6.65 -4.05 29.32
N PRO A 23 -5.39 -3.89 28.87
CA PRO A 23 -4.65 -2.66 29.10
C PRO A 23 -5.32 -1.40 28.54
N LEU A 24 -5.96 -1.50 27.37
CA LEU A 24 -6.69 -0.35 26.80
C LEU A 24 -7.96 -0.03 27.63
N GLU A 25 -8.70 -1.03 28.06
CA GLU A 25 -9.86 -0.82 28.95
C GLU A 25 -9.46 -0.09 30.25
N GLN A 26 -8.39 -0.55 30.92
CA GLN A 26 -7.86 0.11 32.11
C GLN A 26 -7.46 1.57 31.85
N LEU A 27 -6.76 1.82 30.74
CA LEU A 27 -6.39 3.17 30.34
C LEU A 27 -7.64 4.06 30.16
N LEU A 28 -8.68 3.56 29.51
CA LEU A 28 -9.90 4.32 29.25
C LEU A 28 -10.70 4.60 30.53
N GLU A 29 -10.67 3.68 31.53
CA GLU A 29 -11.26 3.89 32.86
C GLU A 29 -10.56 5.01 33.65
N GLU A 30 -9.27 5.23 33.42
CA GLU A 30 -8.47 6.24 34.09
C GLU A 30 -8.42 7.60 33.36
N MET A 31 -8.86 7.65 32.09
CA MET A 31 -8.78 8.88 31.27
C MET A 31 -9.85 9.91 31.67
N GLU A 32 -9.41 11.13 32.00
CA GLU A 32 -10.26 12.31 32.16
C GLU A 32 -9.76 13.49 31.31
N PRO A 33 -10.60 14.05 30.43
CA PRO A 33 -11.95 13.59 30.09
C PRO A 33 -11.96 12.27 29.30
N SER A 34 -13.07 11.56 29.39
CA SER A 34 -13.26 10.33 28.59
C SER A 34 -13.16 10.63 27.09
N PRO A 35 -12.59 9.72 26.29
CA PRO A 35 -12.46 9.94 24.85
C PRO A 35 -13.83 9.98 24.17
N SER A 36 -13.95 10.81 23.14
CA SER A 36 -15.20 10.96 22.37
C SER A 36 -15.39 9.89 21.29
N CYS A 37 -14.35 9.15 20.93
CA CYS A 37 -14.38 8.04 19.97
C CYS A 37 -13.12 7.18 20.06
N ILE A 38 -13.18 6.01 19.44
CA ILE A 38 -12.01 5.16 19.16
C ILE A 38 -11.81 5.11 17.64
N ILE A 39 -10.59 5.41 17.17
CA ILE A 39 -10.18 5.16 15.78
C ILE A 39 -9.21 3.98 15.79
N ALA A 40 -9.57 2.87 15.16
CA ALA A 40 -8.80 1.64 15.20
C ALA A 40 -8.65 1.00 13.82
N ASP A 41 -7.55 0.27 13.62
CA ASP A 41 -7.40 -0.62 12.46
C ASP A 41 -8.50 -1.70 12.49
N LYS A 42 -9.10 -1.99 11.35
CA LYS A 42 -10.20 -2.98 11.22
C LYS A 42 -9.84 -4.38 11.71
N ASN A 43 -8.55 -4.74 11.68
CA ASN A 43 -8.09 -6.03 12.17
C ASN A 43 -8.06 -6.14 13.69
N LEU A 44 -8.22 -5.02 14.42
CA LEU A 44 -8.36 -5.00 15.89
C LEU A 44 -9.83 -5.14 16.29
N THR A 45 -10.42 -6.30 16.00
CA THR A 45 -11.88 -6.56 16.16
C THR A 45 -12.40 -6.33 17.57
N TRP A 46 -11.57 -6.61 18.59
CA TRP A 46 -11.88 -6.43 20.01
C TRP A 46 -12.09 -4.96 20.42
N THR A 47 -11.71 -4.00 19.59
CA THR A 47 -11.98 -2.57 19.83
C THR A 47 -13.46 -2.23 19.71
N GLY A 48 -14.26 -3.08 19.06
CA GLY A 48 -15.73 -2.99 19.07
C GLY A 48 -16.31 -3.20 20.48
N ASP A 49 -15.90 -4.28 21.12
CA ASP A 49 -16.35 -4.61 22.49
C ASP A 49 -16.02 -3.48 23.49
N ILE A 50 -14.85 -2.85 23.33
CA ILE A 50 -14.46 -1.69 24.14
C ILE A 50 -15.36 -0.48 23.86
N ALA A 51 -15.58 -0.16 22.58
CA ALA A 51 -16.43 0.96 22.20
C ALA A 51 -17.85 0.81 22.77
N ASP A 52 -18.41 -0.40 22.71
CA ASP A 52 -19.73 -0.73 23.28
C ASP A 52 -19.72 -0.60 24.82
N LYS A 53 -18.67 -1.10 25.51
CA LYS A 53 -18.52 -1.01 26.96
C LYS A 53 -18.49 0.43 27.45
N PHE A 54 -17.79 1.32 26.74
CA PHE A 54 -17.64 2.72 27.11
C PHE A 54 -18.67 3.65 26.47
N HIS A 55 -19.60 3.13 25.68
CA HIS A 55 -20.64 3.86 24.94
C HIS A 55 -20.09 5.00 24.07
N ILE A 56 -18.96 4.74 23.41
CA ILE A 56 -18.32 5.68 22.49
C ILE A 56 -18.28 5.14 21.05
N PRO A 57 -18.42 5.98 20.02
CA PRO A 57 -18.40 5.52 18.64
C PRO A 57 -17.02 4.96 18.27
N ARG A 58 -17.01 3.86 17.52
CA ARG A 58 -15.80 3.31 16.90
C ARG A 58 -15.76 3.64 15.43
N LEU A 59 -14.65 4.20 14.99
CA LEU A 59 -14.30 4.42 13.59
C LEU A 59 -13.22 3.44 13.18
N LEU A 60 -13.31 2.95 11.96
CA LEU A 60 -12.26 2.14 11.37
C LEU A 60 -11.29 3.03 10.61
N PHE A 61 -10.01 2.84 10.83
CA PHE A 61 -8.99 3.37 9.95
C PHE A 61 -8.64 2.33 8.90
N ASP A 62 -8.86 2.65 7.63
CA ASP A 62 -8.48 1.78 6.51
C ASP A 62 -7.30 2.37 5.73
N GLY A 63 -6.19 1.65 5.76
CA GLY A 63 -4.93 2.02 5.11
C GLY A 63 -4.86 1.64 3.63
N THR A 64 -6.01 1.48 2.94
CA THR A 64 -6.07 1.17 1.51
C THR A 64 -6.88 2.22 0.73
N SER A 65 -7.06 2.05 -0.58
CA SER A 65 -7.82 2.96 -1.45
C SER A 65 -9.33 2.72 -1.38
N CYS A 66 -10.14 3.76 -1.59
CA CYS A 66 -11.58 3.59 -1.80
C CYS A 66 -11.88 2.72 -3.04
N PHE A 67 -11.03 2.77 -4.07
CA PHE A 67 -11.08 1.85 -5.21
C PHE A 67 -11.04 0.39 -4.76
N ASN A 68 -10.05 0.01 -3.93
CA ASN A 68 -9.94 -1.35 -3.42
C ASN A 68 -11.14 -1.71 -2.53
N LEU A 69 -11.55 -0.81 -1.64
CA LEU A 69 -12.68 -1.04 -0.73
C LEU A 69 -13.98 -1.27 -1.49
N LEU A 70 -14.27 -0.47 -2.51
CA LEU A 70 -15.44 -0.63 -3.37
C LEU A 70 -15.37 -1.91 -4.20
N CYS A 71 -14.21 -2.26 -4.77
CA CYS A 71 -14.01 -3.53 -5.46
C CYS A 71 -14.32 -4.72 -4.56
N CYS A 72 -13.74 -4.73 -3.35
CA CYS A 72 -13.95 -5.78 -2.37
C CYS A 72 -15.42 -5.91 -1.96
N HIS A 73 -16.08 -4.77 -1.68
CA HIS A 73 -17.51 -4.72 -1.35
C HIS A 73 -18.37 -5.31 -2.48
N ASN A 74 -18.18 -4.85 -3.71
CA ASN A 74 -18.99 -5.27 -4.84
C ASN A 74 -18.80 -6.74 -5.20
N ILE A 75 -17.57 -7.26 -5.11
CA ILE A 75 -17.30 -8.69 -5.29
C ILE A 75 -18.00 -9.51 -4.21
N HIS A 76 -17.91 -9.06 -2.97
CA HIS A 76 -18.55 -9.77 -1.84
C HIS A 76 -20.07 -9.82 -1.98
N VAL A 77 -20.71 -8.70 -2.29
CA VAL A 77 -22.17 -8.61 -2.43
C VAL A 77 -22.68 -9.40 -3.63
N SER A 78 -21.98 -9.31 -4.77
CA SER A 78 -22.37 -10.00 -6.00
C SER A 78 -22.01 -11.48 -6.02
N LYS A 79 -21.05 -11.90 -5.17
CA LYS A 79 -20.47 -13.27 -5.13
C LYS A 79 -19.95 -13.76 -6.48
N VAL A 80 -19.54 -12.84 -7.36
CA VAL A 80 -19.04 -13.17 -8.70
C VAL A 80 -17.80 -14.08 -8.66
N ASN A 81 -17.00 -13.99 -7.61
CA ASN A 81 -15.83 -14.82 -7.34
C ASN A 81 -16.16 -16.26 -6.92
N GLU A 82 -17.37 -16.53 -6.46
CA GLU A 82 -17.82 -17.87 -6.01
C GLU A 82 -18.36 -18.72 -7.19
N SER A 83 -18.56 -18.14 -8.36
CA SER A 83 -19.05 -18.88 -9.54
C SER A 83 -18.11 -20.00 -9.92
N THR A 84 -18.62 -21.24 -9.96
CA THR A 84 -17.88 -22.44 -10.35
C THR A 84 -17.56 -22.50 -11.84
N SER A 85 -18.26 -21.70 -12.65
CA SER A 85 -18.04 -21.61 -14.10
C SER A 85 -16.79 -20.81 -14.48
N VAL A 86 -16.23 -20.02 -13.55
CA VAL A 86 -15.03 -19.21 -13.80
C VAL A 86 -13.81 -19.94 -13.25
N LEU A 87 -12.85 -20.27 -14.12
CA LEU A 87 -11.56 -20.85 -13.72
C LEU A 87 -10.72 -19.82 -12.93
N ASP A 88 -9.79 -20.28 -12.12
CA ASP A 88 -8.94 -19.39 -11.28
C ASP A 88 -8.10 -18.40 -12.09
N SER A 89 -7.74 -18.78 -13.32
CA SER A 89 -6.99 -17.94 -14.27
C SER A 89 -7.88 -17.12 -15.21
N GLU A 90 -9.19 -17.37 -15.25
CA GLU A 90 -10.11 -16.65 -16.12
C GLU A 90 -10.50 -15.30 -15.49
N PRO A 91 -10.36 -14.18 -16.24
CA PRO A 91 -10.73 -12.87 -15.71
C PRO A 91 -12.26 -12.72 -15.66
N PHE A 92 -12.75 -12.14 -14.58
CA PHE A 92 -14.13 -11.66 -14.45
C PHE A 92 -14.16 -10.16 -14.23
N VAL A 93 -15.25 -9.53 -14.63
CA VAL A 93 -15.47 -8.08 -14.44
C VAL A 93 -15.99 -7.84 -13.04
N VAL A 94 -15.37 -6.93 -12.30
CA VAL A 94 -15.89 -6.44 -11.01
C VAL A 94 -17.14 -5.60 -11.27
N PRO A 95 -18.32 -5.99 -10.74
CA PRO A 95 -19.56 -5.29 -11.04
C PRO A 95 -19.66 -3.94 -10.31
N GLY A 96 -20.50 -3.03 -10.85
CA GLY A 96 -20.88 -1.78 -10.17
C GLY A 96 -19.76 -0.74 -10.03
N LEU A 97 -18.71 -0.83 -10.82
CA LEU A 97 -17.64 0.15 -10.89
C LEU A 97 -17.84 1.13 -12.07
N PRO A 98 -17.32 2.35 -11.97
CA PRO A 98 -17.39 3.32 -13.09
C PRO A 98 -16.55 2.87 -14.29
N ASP A 99 -15.42 2.19 -14.05
CA ASP A 99 -14.55 1.64 -15.09
C ASP A 99 -14.70 0.12 -15.19
N ARG A 100 -14.44 -0.44 -16.38
CA ARG A 100 -14.39 -1.89 -16.58
C ARG A 100 -13.11 -2.46 -15.99
N ILE A 101 -13.17 -2.98 -14.77
CA ILE A 101 -12.05 -3.61 -14.07
C ILE A 101 -12.21 -5.12 -14.13
N GLU A 102 -11.22 -5.78 -14.70
CA GLU A 102 -11.12 -7.23 -14.78
C GLU A 102 -10.06 -7.75 -13.82
N ILE A 103 -10.37 -8.85 -13.11
CA ILE A 103 -9.46 -9.51 -12.18
C ILE A 103 -9.70 -11.02 -12.22
N THR A 104 -8.68 -11.82 -11.95
CA THR A 104 -8.82 -13.28 -11.81
C THR A 104 -8.97 -13.68 -10.34
N LYS A 105 -9.49 -14.88 -10.05
CA LYS A 105 -9.54 -15.40 -8.67
C LYS A 105 -8.13 -15.52 -8.06
N ALA A 106 -7.14 -15.88 -8.88
CA ALA A 106 -5.73 -15.98 -8.47
C ALA A 106 -5.10 -14.63 -8.06
N GLN A 107 -5.73 -13.50 -8.38
CA GLN A 107 -5.28 -12.15 -8.02
C GLN A 107 -6.03 -11.55 -6.82
N LEU A 108 -7.08 -12.22 -6.34
CA LEU A 108 -7.89 -11.71 -5.25
C LEU A 108 -7.13 -11.69 -3.91
N PRO A 109 -7.41 -10.71 -3.05
CA PRO A 109 -7.01 -10.77 -1.65
C PRO A 109 -7.52 -12.05 -0.98
N THR A 110 -6.79 -12.52 0.03
CA THR A 110 -7.09 -13.78 0.72
C THR A 110 -8.51 -13.86 1.28
N ASN A 111 -9.06 -12.74 1.75
CA ASN A 111 -10.44 -12.65 2.27
C ASN A 111 -11.54 -12.76 1.20
N LEU A 112 -11.19 -12.65 -0.07
CA LEU A 112 -12.11 -12.79 -1.20
C LEU A 112 -11.78 -14.00 -2.08
N ASN A 113 -10.64 -14.66 -1.85
CA ASN A 113 -10.26 -15.83 -2.64
C ASN A 113 -10.96 -17.09 -2.09
N PRO A 114 -11.86 -17.74 -2.86
CA PRO A 114 -12.59 -18.93 -2.40
C PRO A 114 -11.69 -20.12 -2.07
N SER A 115 -10.49 -20.18 -2.63
CA SER A 115 -9.51 -21.24 -2.40
C SER A 115 -8.79 -21.10 -1.06
N GLU A 116 -8.83 -19.90 -0.45
CA GLU A 116 -8.16 -19.59 0.81
C GLU A 116 -9.05 -19.89 2.03
N LYS A 117 -8.85 -21.08 2.63
CA LYS A 117 -9.67 -21.54 3.76
C LYS A 117 -9.03 -21.25 5.13
N ASP A 118 -7.71 -21.05 5.18
CA ASP A 118 -6.95 -21.03 6.44
C ASP A 118 -7.33 -19.91 7.41
N PHE A 119 -7.82 -18.78 6.90
CA PHE A 119 -8.15 -17.59 7.70
C PHE A 119 -9.62 -17.18 7.58
N LYS A 120 -10.49 -18.08 7.12
CA LYS A 120 -11.91 -17.77 6.89
C LYS A 120 -12.59 -17.23 8.15
N ASP A 121 -12.40 -17.90 9.29
CA ASP A 121 -12.93 -17.51 10.58
C ASP A 121 -12.44 -16.14 11.06
N LEU A 122 -11.16 -15.80 10.78
CA LEU A 122 -10.60 -14.49 11.08
C LEU A 122 -11.22 -13.41 10.18
N HIS A 123 -11.36 -13.68 8.90
CA HIS A 123 -11.97 -12.74 7.95
C HIS A 123 -13.45 -12.50 8.26
N GLU A 124 -14.19 -13.54 8.68
CA GLU A 124 -15.58 -13.42 9.11
C GLU A 124 -15.70 -12.55 10.37
N LYS A 125 -14.81 -12.71 11.35
CA LYS A 125 -14.76 -11.86 12.55
C LYS A 125 -14.45 -10.40 12.21
N ILE A 126 -13.48 -10.15 11.33
CA ILE A 126 -13.14 -8.79 10.88
C ILE A 126 -14.36 -8.16 10.24
N ARG A 127 -15.04 -8.86 9.34
CA ARG A 127 -16.23 -8.34 8.66
C ARG A 127 -17.39 -8.04 9.62
N ALA A 128 -17.71 -8.96 10.52
CA ALA A 128 -18.73 -8.72 11.54
C ALA A 128 -18.40 -7.48 12.40
N SER A 129 -17.11 -7.29 12.68
CA SER A 129 -16.64 -6.11 13.42
C SER A 129 -16.72 -4.82 12.57
N GLU A 130 -16.56 -4.89 11.25
CA GLU A 130 -16.75 -3.74 10.36
C GLU A 130 -18.19 -3.24 10.35
N GLU A 131 -19.18 -4.14 10.35
CA GLU A 131 -20.62 -3.80 10.34
C GLU A 131 -21.04 -3.01 11.58
N GLY A 132 -20.41 -3.21 12.74
CA GLY A 132 -20.68 -2.47 13.98
C GLY A 132 -19.96 -1.14 14.10
N ALA A 133 -19.16 -0.73 13.11
CA ALA A 133 -18.45 0.55 13.17
C ALA A 133 -19.35 1.73 12.81
N TYR A 134 -19.12 2.88 13.45
CA TYR A 134 -19.84 4.12 13.13
C TYR A 134 -19.53 4.62 11.71
N GLY A 135 -18.30 4.45 11.25
CA GLY A 135 -17.86 4.85 9.90
C GLY A 135 -16.39 4.52 9.65
N VAL A 136 -15.90 4.93 8.50
CA VAL A 136 -14.56 4.57 8.00
C VAL A 136 -13.74 5.82 7.67
N VAL A 137 -12.53 5.89 8.20
CA VAL A 137 -11.51 6.89 7.88
C VAL A 137 -10.52 6.26 6.92
N VAL A 138 -10.36 6.85 5.75
CA VAL A 138 -9.54 6.29 4.67
C VAL A 138 -8.35 7.20 4.38
N ASN A 139 -7.15 6.61 4.27
CA ASN A 139 -5.95 7.33 3.84
C ASN A 139 -5.93 7.50 2.32
N SER A 140 -6.85 8.30 1.81
CA SER A 140 -6.98 8.67 0.39
C SER A 140 -7.50 10.10 0.28
N PHE A 141 -7.69 10.62 -0.93
CA PHE A 141 -8.27 11.94 -1.17
C PHE A 141 -9.15 11.94 -2.42
N ASP A 142 -10.21 12.75 -2.42
CA ASP A 142 -11.25 12.73 -3.45
C ASP A 142 -10.71 12.87 -4.88
N ALA A 143 -9.79 13.79 -5.12
CA ALA A 143 -9.27 14.06 -6.46
C ALA A 143 -8.39 12.94 -7.04
N LEU A 144 -8.02 11.94 -6.26
CA LEU A 144 -7.31 10.74 -6.71
C LEU A 144 -8.26 9.73 -7.36
N GLU A 145 -9.42 9.49 -6.72
CA GLU A 145 -10.32 8.39 -7.05
C GLU A 145 -11.81 8.75 -6.81
N LEU A 146 -12.23 9.95 -7.23
CA LEU A 146 -13.51 10.59 -6.88
C LEU A 146 -14.75 9.69 -7.05
N GLU A 147 -14.87 9.02 -8.19
CA GLU A 147 -16.07 8.19 -8.44
C GLU A 147 -16.08 6.92 -7.57
N TYR A 148 -14.91 6.44 -7.19
CA TYR A 148 -14.77 5.31 -6.25
C TYR A 148 -15.04 5.75 -4.81
N VAL A 149 -14.60 6.93 -4.41
CA VAL A 149 -14.96 7.54 -3.11
C VAL A 149 -16.47 7.69 -2.99
N LYS A 150 -17.13 8.27 -4.01
CA LYS A 150 -18.60 8.41 -4.04
C LYS A 150 -19.32 7.06 -3.98
N GLY A 151 -18.81 6.08 -4.73
CA GLY A 151 -19.35 4.73 -4.74
C GLY A 151 -19.24 4.08 -3.36
N TYR A 152 -18.08 4.16 -2.72
CA TYR A 152 -17.85 3.57 -1.42
C TYR A 152 -18.62 4.30 -0.31
N ARG A 153 -18.70 5.63 -0.32
CA ARG A 153 -19.57 6.41 0.59
C ARG A 153 -21.01 5.90 0.59
N LYS A 154 -21.60 5.66 -0.57
CA LYS A 154 -22.96 5.10 -0.67
C LYS A 154 -23.10 3.74 0.01
N THR A 155 -22.09 2.88 -0.04
CA THR A 155 -22.13 1.56 0.61
C THR A 155 -22.03 1.66 2.14
N GLN A 156 -21.52 2.77 2.67
CA GLN A 156 -21.29 3.02 4.10
C GLN A 156 -22.24 4.06 4.69
N GLY A 157 -23.38 4.38 4.03
CA GLY A 157 -24.33 5.37 4.49
C GLY A 157 -23.71 6.76 4.67
N ASP A 158 -22.85 7.13 3.72
CA ASP A 158 -22.10 8.40 3.66
C ASP A 158 -21.12 8.66 4.83
N ARG A 159 -20.82 7.65 5.66
CA ARG A 159 -19.89 7.77 6.81
C ARG A 159 -18.47 7.33 6.43
N VAL A 160 -17.92 7.97 5.42
CA VAL A 160 -16.54 7.75 4.95
C VAL A 160 -15.83 9.09 4.82
N TRP A 161 -14.70 9.23 5.50
CA TRP A 161 -13.87 10.44 5.47
C TRP A 161 -12.51 10.12 4.86
N CYS A 162 -12.19 10.74 3.74
CA CYS A 162 -10.90 10.61 3.07
C CYS A 162 -9.94 11.68 3.59
N ILE A 163 -9.05 11.31 4.51
CA ILE A 163 -8.16 12.24 5.23
C ILE A 163 -6.73 12.31 4.67
N GLY A 164 -6.46 11.60 3.55
CA GLY A 164 -5.11 11.46 2.99
C GLY A 164 -4.70 12.66 2.11
N SER A 165 -3.44 12.74 1.74
CA SER A 165 -2.40 11.76 2.11
C SER A 165 -1.78 12.11 3.45
N VAL A 166 -1.86 11.21 4.41
CA VAL A 166 -1.24 11.38 5.74
C VAL A 166 0.28 11.58 5.62
N SER A 167 0.90 11.09 4.54
CA SER A 167 2.32 11.32 4.29
C SER A 167 2.70 12.77 4.05
N LEU A 168 1.79 13.63 3.60
CA LEU A 168 2.05 15.03 3.34
C LEU A 168 1.88 15.91 4.59
N SER A 169 1.28 15.41 5.68
CA SER A 169 1.13 16.16 6.92
C SER A 169 2.46 16.40 7.65
N SER A 170 3.51 15.68 7.30
CA SER A 170 4.86 15.87 7.82
C SER A 170 5.45 17.17 7.29
N LYS A 171 5.59 18.18 8.16
CA LYS A 171 6.01 19.53 7.78
C LYS A 171 7.53 19.70 7.70
N THR A 172 8.30 18.85 8.36
CA THR A 172 9.77 18.96 8.43
C THR A 172 10.45 17.78 7.72
N GLU A 173 11.70 17.99 7.29
CA GLU A 173 12.54 16.91 6.76
C GLU A 173 12.73 15.78 7.81
N LEU A 174 12.85 16.14 9.10
CA LEU A 174 12.94 15.20 10.20
C LEU A 174 11.69 14.30 10.30
N ASP A 175 10.50 14.84 10.10
CA ASP A 175 9.26 14.03 10.13
C ASP A 175 9.19 13.05 8.97
N LYS A 176 9.72 13.42 7.79
CA LYS A 176 9.79 12.52 6.61
C LYS A 176 10.72 11.35 6.84
N VAL A 177 11.76 11.58 7.62
CA VAL A 177 12.81 10.60 7.96
C VAL A 177 12.35 9.61 9.02
N GLN A 178 11.63 10.08 10.03
CA GLN A 178 11.20 9.26 11.19
C GLN A 178 10.03 8.31 10.88
N ARG A 179 9.63 8.20 9.64
CA ARG A 179 8.54 7.28 9.23
C ARG A 179 9.00 5.83 9.15
N GLY A 180 8.33 4.99 9.90
CA GLY A 180 8.61 3.56 9.95
C GLY A 180 9.84 3.23 10.82
N ASN A 181 10.64 2.27 10.38
CA ASN A 181 11.86 1.88 11.10
C ASN A 181 13.00 2.88 10.83
N LYS A 182 14.02 2.86 11.67
CA LYS A 182 15.23 3.66 11.48
C LYS A 182 15.87 3.34 10.12
N SER A 183 16.22 4.37 9.36
CA SER A 183 16.93 4.24 8.09
C SER A 183 18.24 3.45 8.25
N SER A 184 18.49 2.54 7.33
CA SER A 184 19.72 1.74 7.27
C SER A 184 20.85 2.42 6.49
N ILE A 185 20.60 3.59 5.95
CA ILE A 185 21.56 4.44 5.24
C ILE A 185 21.54 5.84 5.86
N ASP A 186 22.68 6.50 5.89
CA ASP A 186 22.74 7.93 6.18
C ASP A 186 21.99 8.71 5.07
N GLU A 187 21.00 9.49 5.47
CA GLU A 187 20.12 10.20 4.55
C GLU A 187 20.84 11.24 3.73
N LYS A 188 21.82 11.95 4.35
CA LYS A 188 22.64 12.93 3.65
C LYS A 188 23.52 12.27 2.58
N LEU A 189 24.02 11.06 2.85
CA LEU A 189 24.75 10.29 1.85
C LEU A 189 23.86 9.84 0.72
N CYS A 190 22.64 9.42 1.02
CA CYS A 190 21.64 9.04 0.01
C CYS A 190 21.27 10.23 -0.88
N LEU A 191 20.98 11.39 -0.31
CA LEU A 191 20.66 12.60 -1.07
C LEU A 191 21.86 13.08 -1.89
N LYS A 192 23.08 13.12 -1.34
CA LYS A 192 24.30 13.44 -2.11
C LYS A 192 24.52 12.53 -3.30
N TRP A 193 24.19 11.23 -3.16
CA TRP A 193 24.27 10.31 -4.28
C TRP A 193 23.23 10.63 -5.35
N LEU A 194 21.99 10.96 -4.94
CA LEU A 194 20.92 11.38 -5.86
C LEU A 194 21.25 12.70 -6.58
N ASP A 195 21.89 13.65 -5.90
CA ASP A 195 22.33 14.94 -6.48
C ASP A 195 23.32 14.79 -7.64
N LEU A 196 23.98 13.63 -7.78
CA LEU A 196 24.88 13.36 -8.89
C LEU A 196 24.15 13.12 -10.22
N TRP A 197 22.81 12.91 -10.17
CA TRP A 197 22.04 12.44 -11.30
C TRP A 197 21.10 13.50 -11.87
N PRO A 198 20.95 13.54 -13.20
CA PRO A 198 19.98 14.42 -13.83
C PRO A 198 18.56 14.18 -13.33
N GLN A 199 17.73 15.20 -13.46
CA GLN A 199 16.30 15.09 -13.12
C GLN A 199 15.67 13.90 -13.83
N SER A 200 14.90 13.12 -13.05
CA SER A 200 14.11 12.01 -13.56
C SER A 200 14.90 10.91 -14.30
N SER A 201 16.14 10.65 -13.88
CA SER A 201 17.02 9.64 -14.48
C SER A 201 17.17 8.37 -13.64
N VAL A 202 16.91 8.42 -12.33
CA VAL A 202 17.13 7.34 -11.38
C VAL A 202 15.88 6.47 -11.21
N VAL A 203 16.07 5.16 -11.18
CA VAL A 203 15.05 4.18 -10.82
C VAL A 203 15.16 3.86 -9.35
N TYR A 204 14.09 4.02 -8.58
CA TYR A 204 13.99 3.53 -7.22
C TYR A 204 13.27 2.18 -7.21
N ALA A 205 13.85 1.15 -6.59
CA ALA A 205 13.29 -0.19 -6.48
C ALA A 205 13.15 -0.57 -5.00
N CYS A 206 11.88 -0.68 -4.53
CA CYS A 206 11.55 -1.12 -3.18
C CYS A 206 10.23 -1.90 -3.19
N LEU A 207 10.30 -3.17 -2.81
CA LEU A 207 9.17 -4.09 -2.86
C LEU A 207 8.47 -4.26 -1.49
N GLY A 208 8.61 -3.26 -0.61
CA GLY A 208 7.92 -3.20 0.68
C GLY A 208 8.55 -4.05 1.77
N SER A 209 7.96 -4.00 2.98
CA SER A 209 8.51 -4.66 4.17
C SER A 209 7.99 -6.08 4.37
N LEU A 210 6.79 -6.39 3.87
CA LEU A 210 6.15 -7.69 4.02
C LEU A 210 6.39 -8.63 2.83
N CYS A 211 6.83 -8.10 1.69
CA CYS A 211 7.11 -8.90 0.52
C CYS A 211 8.41 -9.65 0.68
N ARG A 212 8.33 -10.97 0.68
CA ARG A 212 9.46 -11.88 0.73
C ARG A 212 9.65 -12.49 -0.65
N LEU A 213 10.70 -12.08 -1.33
CA LEU A 213 11.08 -12.71 -2.59
C LEU A 213 12.05 -13.86 -2.31
N THR A 214 11.96 -14.93 -3.10
CA THR A 214 12.98 -15.99 -3.12
C THR A 214 14.32 -15.42 -3.59
N LEU A 215 15.40 -16.08 -3.24
CA LEU A 215 16.73 -15.68 -3.71
C LEU A 215 16.78 -15.56 -5.25
N LEU A 216 16.24 -16.53 -5.96
CA LEU A 216 16.24 -16.54 -7.42
C LEU A 216 15.43 -15.36 -8.00
N GLN A 217 14.32 -15.00 -7.36
CA GLN A 217 13.53 -13.85 -7.80
C GLN A 217 14.24 -12.51 -7.50
N LEU A 218 14.97 -12.40 -6.37
CA LEU A 218 15.80 -11.23 -6.06
C LEU A 218 16.94 -11.06 -7.07
N ILE A 219 17.55 -12.16 -7.49
CA ILE A 219 18.58 -12.17 -8.54
C ILE A 219 18.00 -11.60 -9.85
N GLU A 220 16.81 -12.03 -10.25
CA GLU A 220 16.15 -11.51 -11.46
C GLU A 220 15.84 -10.00 -11.36
N VAL A 221 15.47 -9.50 -10.17
CA VAL A 221 15.32 -8.05 -9.92
C VAL A 221 16.66 -7.33 -10.14
N GLY A 222 17.71 -7.78 -9.48
CA GLY A 222 19.05 -7.18 -9.57
C GLY A 222 19.56 -7.13 -11.00
N LEU A 223 19.52 -8.26 -11.70
CA LEU A 223 19.97 -8.36 -13.09
C LEU A 223 19.09 -7.55 -14.06
N GLY A 224 17.79 -7.42 -13.78
CA GLY A 224 16.90 -6.54 -14.53
C GLY A 224 17.24 -5.07 -14.36
N LEU A 225 17.56 -4.63 -13.13
CA LEU A 225 18.03 -3.27 -12.84
C LEU A 225 19.39 -3.00 -13.50
N GLU A 226 20.33 -3.94 -13.41
CA GLU A 226 21.63 -3.85 -14.09
C GLU A 226 21.47 -3.66 -15.60
N ALA A 227 20.61 -4.49 -16.22
CA ALA A 227 20.38 -4.50 -17.67
C ALA A 227 19.66 -3.24 -18.19
N CYS A 228 19.05 -2.42 -17.33
CA CYS A 228 18.47 -1.14 -17.72
C CYS A 228 19.53 -0.07 -18.05
N ASN A 229 20.76 -0.28 -17.67
CA ASN A 229 21.88 0.66 -17.83
C ASN A 229 21.55 2.09 -17.37
N ARG A 230 20.77 2.23 -16.29
CA ARG A 230 20.38 3.50 -15.67
C ARG A 230 20.84 3.54 -14.22
N PRO A 231 21.02 4.72 -13.64
CA PRO A 231 21.23 4.81 -12.19
C PRO A 231 20.01 4.28 -11.45
N PHE A 232 20.26 3.55 -10.37
CA PHE A 232 19.20 2.98 -9.55
C PHE A 232 19.56 2.94 -8.08
N ILE A 233 18.52 3.02 -7.24
CA ILE A 233 18.56 2.65 -5.83
C ILE A 233 17.77 1.34 -5.70
N TRP A 234 18.39 0.32 -5.11
CA TRP A 234 17.71 -0.93 -4.81
C TRP A 234 17.70 -1.20 -3.31
N VAL A 235 16.50 -1.27 -2.73
CA VAL A 235 16.31 -1.67 -1.33
C VAL A 235 16.29 -3.19 -1.28
N VAL A 236 17.39 -3.76 -0.81
CA VAL A 236 17.57 -5.21 -0.71
C VAL A 236 17.01 -5.68 0.63
N ARG A 237 15.99 -6.50 0.56
CA ARG A 237 15.41 -7.18 1.72
C ARG A 237 15.11 -8.62 1.36
N GLY A 238 15.23 -9.51 2.33
CA GLY A 238 14.95 -10.91 2.14
C GLY A 238 16.21 -11.73 1.85
N GLY A 239 16.00 -12.99 1.48
CA GLY A 239 17.02 -14.02 1.48
C GLY A 239 17.20 -14.57 2.91
N LYS A 240 16.99 -15.88 3.07
CA LYS A 240 17.32 -16.56 4.32
C LYS A 240 18.84 -16.52 4.48
N ASN A 241 19.33 -16.23 5.69
CA ASN A 241 20.74 -16.37 6.06
C ASN A 241 21.76 -15.56 5.22
N GLY A 242 21.38 -14.42 4.64
CA GLY A 242 22.32 -13.60 3.86
C GLY A 242 22.66 -14.12 2.46
N GLU A 243 21.86 -15.03 1.91
CA GLU A 243 22.12 -15.64 0.58
C GLU A 243 22.19 -14.60 -0.55
N ILE A 244 21.34 -13.56 -0.50
CA ILE A 244 21.38 -12.49 -1.52
C ILE A 244 22.71 -11.70 -1.42
N GLU A 245 23.21 -11.43 -0.22
CA GLU A 245 24.50 -10.76 -0.03
C GLU A 245 25.67 -11.60 -0.56
N LYS A 246 25.61 -12.91 -0.32
CA LYS A 246 26.58 -13.84 -0.88
C LYS A 246 26.60 -13.81 -2.40
N TRP A 247 25.40 -13.85 -3.02
CA TRP A 247 25.29 -13.72 -4.47
C TRP A 247 25.82 -12.36 -4.97
N ILE A 248 25.45 -11.24 -4.33
CA ILE A 248 25.93 -9.90 -4.72
C ILE A 248 27.46 -9.85 -4.80
N VAL A 249 28.14 -10.48 -3.82
CA VAL A 249 29.61 -10.51 -3.74
C VAL A 249 30.20 -11.50 -4.76
N GLU A 250 29.71 -12.75 -4.79
CA GLU A 250 30.26 -13.81 -5.64
C GLU A 250 30.03 -13.57 -7.13
N ASP A 251 28.89 -12.99 -7.49
CA ASP A 251 28.55 -12.61 -8.87
C ASP A 251 29.28 -11.33 -9.32
N GLY A 252 29.82 -10.54 -8.38
CA GLY A 252 30.45 -9.24 -8.67
C GLY A 252 29.46 -8.16 -9.07
N PHE A 253 28.18 -8.27 -8.67
CA PHE A 253 27.11 -7.37 -9.04
C PHE A 253 27.40 -5.91 -8.65
N GLU A 254 27.88 -5.67 -7.44
CA GLU A 254 28.21 -4.33 -6.95
C GLU A 254 29.34 -3.67 -7.76
N GLU A 255 30.37 -4.43 -8.15
CA GLU A 255 31.45 -3.91 -9.00
C GLU A 255 30.96 -3.56 -10.41
N ARG A 256 30.10 -4.40 -11.02
CA ARG A 256 29.54 -4.11 -12.36
C ARG A 256 28.59 -2.92 -12.37
N THR A 257 27.94 -2.65 -11.24
CA THR A 257 26.98 -1.52 -11.10
C THR A 257 27.59 -0.32 -10.39
N LYS A 258 28.88 -0.37 -10.05
CA LYS A 258 29.61 0.70 -9.36
C LYS A 258 29.43 2.05 -10.03
N GLY A 259 29.19 3.06 -9.22
CA GLY A 259 28.96 4.44 -9.70
C GLY A 259 27.54 4.72 -10.13
N ARG A 260 26.70 3.73 -10.50
CA ARG A 260 25.31 3.92 -10.90
C ARG A 260 24.27 3.14 -10.06
N GLY A 261 24.69 2.17 -9.27
CA GLY A 261 23.87 1.41 -8.34
C GLY A 261 24.11 1.85 -6.91
N LEU A 262 23.05 2.11 -6.16
CA LEU A 262 23.06 2.29 -4.71
C LEU A 262 22.20 1.22 -4.05
N LEU A 263 22.83 0.33 -3.29
CA LEU A 263 22.13 -0.72 -2.55
C LEU A 263 21.86 -0.28 -1.12
N ILE A 264 20.60 -0.32 -0.71
CA ILE A 264 20.20 -0.05 0.68
C ILE A 264 19.76 -1.36 1.33
N ARG A 265 20.56 -1.81 2.31
CA ARG A 265 20.34 -3.07 3.03
C ARG A 265 19.50 -2.82 4.27
N GLY A 266 18.19 -3.04 4.14
CA GLY A 266 17.26 -2.83 5.25
C GLY A 266 16.19 -1.74 4.99
N TRP A 267 16.08 -0.74 5.87
CA TRP A 267 15.06 0.30 5.76
C TRP A 267 15.57 1.52 4.99
N ALA A 268 14.82 1.96 3.98
CA ALA A 268 15.11 3.16 3.20
C ALA A 268 14.19 4.33 3.59
N PRO A 269 14.66 5.57 3.58
CA PRO A 269 13.84 6.75 3.81
C PRO A 269 13.01 7.06 2.57
N GLN A 270 11.99 6.25 2.29
CA GLN A 270 11.25 6.18 1.02
C GLN A 270 10.66 7.52 0.59
N VAL A 271 10.00 8.23 1.52
CA VAL A 271 9.38 9.55 1.20
C VAL A 271 10.44 10.55 0.77
N LEU A 272 11.59 10.55 1.45
CA LEU A 272 12.71 11.43 1.11
C LEU A 272 13.27 11.11 -0.29
N ILE A 273 13.49 9.82 -0.57
CA ILE A 273 13.98 9.35 -1.88
C ILE A 273 12.99 9.72 -2.99
N LEU A 274 11.70 9.37 -2.83
CA LEU A 274 10.68 9.65 -3.83
C LEU A 274 10.50 11.15 -4.10
N SER A 275 10.70 11.99 -3.08
CA SER A 275 10.61 13.44 -3.22
C SER A 275 11.77 14.08 -3.98
N HIS A 276 12.86 13.33 -4.22
CA HIS A 276 14.05 13.87 -4.88
C HIS A 276 13.84 13.98 -6.41
N PRO A 277 14.20 15.13 -7.04
CA PRO A 277 13.94 15.38 -8.47
C PRO A 277 14.64 14.38 -9.41
N ALA A 278 15.73 13.74 -8.99
CA ALA A 278 16.42 12.74 -9.78
C ALA A 278 15.60 11.45 -10.00
N ILE A 279 14.60 11.16 -9.13
CA ILE A 279 13.78 9.95 -9.27
C ILE A 279 12.86 10.07 -10.49
N GLY A 280 13.00 9.10 -11.39
CA GLY A 280 12.25 9.04 -12.64
C GLY A 280 11.21 7.93 -12.72
N GLY A 281 11.34 6.90 -11.91
CA GLY A 281 10.42 5.77 -11.83
C GLY A 281 10.59 4.98 -10.54
N PHE A 282 9.51 4.35 -10.09
CA PHE A 282 9.48 3.57 -8.87
C PHE A 282 9.01 2.14 -9.15
N LEU A 283 9.89 1.16 -8.99
CA LEU A 283 9.54 -0.26 -9.00
C LEU A 283 8.99 -0.63 -7.61
N THR A 284 7.70 -0.88 -7.54
CA THR A 284 6.97 -1.07 -6.29
C THR A 284 6.08 -2.31 -6.29
N HIS A 285 5.88 -2.90 -5.11
CA HIS A 285 4.90 -3.97 -4.89
C HIS A 285 3.43 -3.50 -4.89
N CYS A 286 3.18 -2.22 -5.09
CA CYS A 286 1.83 -1.62 -5.09
C CYS A 286 1.09 -1.67 -3.73
N GLY A 287 1.75 -1.86 -2.59
CA GLY A 287 1.12 -1.61 -1.29
C GLY A 287 0.65 -0.17 -1.20
N TRP A 288 -0.53 0.07 -0.61
CA TRP A 288 -1.20 1.37 -0.69
C TRP A 288 -0.35 2.56 -0.24
N ASN A 289 0.33 2.45 0.90
CA ASN A 289 1.19 3.54 1.39
C ASN A 289 2.28 3.91 0.37
N SER A 290 2.96 2.92 -0.20
CA SER A 290 4.00 3.16 -1.21
C SER A 290 3.42 3.73 -2.51
N THR A 291 2.23 3.28 -2.91
CA THR A 291 1.50 3.82 -4.07
C THR A 291 1.13 5.28 -3.85
N LEU A 292 0.57 5.60 -2.68
CA LEU A 292 0.15 6.95 -2.33
C LEU A 292 1.35 7.90 -2.17
N GLU A 293 2.45 7.45 -1.59
CA GLU A 293 3.69 8.22 -1.49
C GLU A 293 4.28 8.54 -2.87
N ALA A 294 4.25 7.58 -3.81
CA ALA A 294 4.68 7.82 -5.19
C ALA A 294 3.75 8.80 -5.93
N VAL A 295 2.43 8.70 -5.73
CA VAL A 295 1.45 9.67 -6.24
C VAL A 295 1.76 11.08 -5.71
N CYS A 296 1.98 11.22 -4.40
CA CYS A 296 2.29 12.50 -3.76
C CYS A 296 3.61 13.11 -4.24
N ALA A 297 4.57 12.27 -4.62
CA ALA A 297 5.84 12.68 -5.19
C ALA A 297 5.78 12.93 -6.72
N GLY A 298 4.67 12.57 -7.38
CA GLY A 298 4.54 12.70 -8.83
C GLY A 298 5.43 11.73 -9.62
N VAL A 299 5.74 10.56 -9.04
CA VAL A 299 6.63 9.55 -9.62
C VAL A 299 5.83 8.45 -10.30
N PRO A 300 6.03 8.19 -11.61
CA PRO A 300 5.46 7.05 -12.28
C PRO A 300 5.95 5.71 -11.73
N MET A 301 5.10 4.67 -11.78
CA MET A 301 5.36 3.39 -11.13
C MET A 301 5.50 2.24 -12.10
N VAL A 302 6.46 1.35 -11.83
CA VAL A 302 6.54 -0.01 -12.35
C VAL A 302 5.90 -0.93 -11.31
N THR A 303 4.77 -1.55 -11.66
CA THR A 303 3.92 -2.26 -10.71
C THR A 303 4.22 -3.75 -10.67
N TRP A 304 4.53 -4.25 -9.48
CA TRP A 304 4.80 -5.66 -9.20
C TRP A 304 3.99 -6.14 -7.99
N PRO A 305 2.67 -6.35 -8.12
CA PRO A 305 1.84 -6.82 -7.01
C PRO A 305 2.19 -8.25 -6.63
N MET A 306 2.05 -8.58 -5.34
CA MET A 306 2.30 -9.90 -4.78
C MET A 306 1.08 -10.46 -4.05
N PHE A 307 0.42 -9.70 -3.18
CA PHE A 307 -0.73 -10.15 -2.38
C PHE A 307 -1.59 -8.97 -1.90
N ALA A 308 -2.61 -9.27 -1.10
CA ALA A 308 -3.54 -8.31 -0.49
C ALA A 308 -4.21 -7.37 -1.51
N ASP A 309 -4.26 -6.07 -1.24
CA ASP A 309 -4.83 -5.02 -2.09
C ASP A 309 -4.00 -4.68 -3.33
N GLN A 310 -2.79 -5.24 -3.45
CA GLN A 310 -1.77 -4.80 -4.40
C GLN A 310 -2.20 -5.01 -5.87
N PHE A 311 -2.95 -6.07 -6.17
CA PHE A 311 -3.47 -6.29 -7.54
C PHE A 311 -4.53 -5.26 -7.91
N PHE A 312 -5.38 -4.85 -6.97
CA PHE A 312 -6.32 -3.75 -7.19
C PHE A 312 -5.57 -2.42 -7.35
N ASN A 313 -4.60 -2.13 -6.48
CA ASN A 313 -3.78 -0.92 -6.61
C ASN A 313 -3.02 -0.88 -7.94
N LYS A 314 -2.51 -2.02 -8.46
CA LYS A 314 -1.97 -2.13 -9.83
C LYS A 314 -3.01 -1.68 -10.87
N LYS A 315 -4.27 -2.14 -10.75
CA LYS A 315 -5.33 -1.75 -11.69
C LYS A 315 -5.61 -0.25 -11.61
N LEU A 316 -5.70 0.31 -10.42
CA LEU A 316 -5.85 1.74 -10.22
C LEU A 316 -4.71 2.51 -10.90
N VAL A 317 -3.46 2.17 -10.62
CA VAL A 317 -2.26 2.86 -11.13
C VAL A 317 -2.13 2.77 -12.65
N VAL A 318 -2.38 1.57 -13.23
CA VAL A 318 -2.13 1.32 -14.65
C VAL A 318 -3.34 1.68 -15.53
N GLN A 319 -4.55 1.31 -15.11
CA GLN A 319 -5.75 1.44 -15.95
C GLN A 319 -6.49 2.75 -15.71
N VAL A 320 -6.71 3.12 -14.45
CA VAL A 320 -7.49 4.30 -14.09
C VAL A 320 -6.63 5.57 -14.13
N LEU A 321 -5.57 5.62 -13.34
CA LEU A 321 -4.70 6.79 -13.24
C LEU A 321 -3.73 6.92 -14.43
N LYS A 322 -3.39 5.82 -15.09
CA LYS A 322 -2.49 5.73 -16.25
C LYS A 322 -1.11 6.36 -15.98
N ILE A 323 -0.59 6.11 -14.77
CA ILE A 323 0.73 6.57 -14.30
C ILE A 323 1.71 5.43 -14.09
N GLY A 324 1.38 4.21 -14.51
CA GLY A 324 2.21 3.03 -14.31
C GLY A 324 2.30 2.08 -15.49
N GLU A 325 3.26 1.17 -15.38
CA GLU A 325 3.47 0.00 -16.23
C GLU A 325 3.52 -1.26 -15.37
N ARG A 326 3.25 -2.42 -15.97
CA ARG A 326 3.28 -3.71 -15.27
C ARG A 326 4.54 -4.51 -15.60
N VAL A 327 5.04 -5.30 -14.64
CA VAL A 327 6.13 -6.26 -14.89
C VAL A 327 5.65 -7.64 -15.38
N GLY A 328 4.37 -7.93 -15.39
CA GLY A 328 3.86 -9.25 -15.80
C GLY A 328 3.46 -10.18 -14.66
N ALA A 329 3.58 -9.78 -13.39
CA ALA A 329 3.06 -10.55 -12.27
C ALA A 329 1.53 -10.71 -12.37
N GLU A 330 1.04 -11.95 -12.43
CA GLU A 330 -0.38 -12.26 -12.69
C GLU A 330 -1.02 -13.16 -11.62
N ILE A 331 -0.25 -13.61 -10.62
CA ILE A 331 -0.71 -14.51 -9.56
C ILE A 331 -0.35 -13.92 -8.21
N ALA A 332 -1.30 -13.90 -7.27
CA ALA A 332 -1.01 -13.54 -5.90
C ALA A 332 -0.23 -14.65 -5.20
N ILE A 333 0.83 -14.27 -4.51
CA ILE A 333 1.67 -15.18 -3.72
C ILE A 333 1.29 -15.00 -2.26
N PRO A 334 0.62 -15.96 -1.61
CA PRO A 334 0.33 -15.88 -0.19
C PRO A 334 1.61 -15.74 0.64
N PHE A 335 1.58 -14.89 1.64
CA PHE A 335 2.70 -14.68 2.56
C PHE A 335 3.17 -16.01 3.18
N GLY A 336 4.45 -16.33 3.01
CA GLY A 336 5.09 -17.55 3.51
C GLY A 336 5.05 -18.74 2.54
N ASP A 337 4.46 -18.59 1.36
CA ASP A 337 4.39 -19.60 0.31
C ASP A 337 5.30 -19.29 -0.89
N GLU A 338 6.15 -18.29 -0.79
CA GLU A 338 6.95 -17.75 -1.89
C GLU A 338 7.80 -18.81 -2.60
N GLU A 339 8.39 -19.73 -1.81
CA GLU A 339 9.23 -20.82 -2.35
C GLU A 339 8.46 -21.83 -3.24
N LYS A 340 7.13 -21.90 -3.09
CA LYS A 340 6.30 -22.80 -3.90
C LYS A 340 6.11 -22.30 -5.34
N PHE A 341 6.29 -20.99 -5.56
CA PHE A 341 6.03 -20.36 -6.86
C PHE A 341 7.29 -20.15 -7.71
N GLY A 342 8.48 -20.17 -7.09
CA GLY A 342 9.74 -19.99 -7.81
C GLY A 342 9.90 -18.59 -8.43
N VAL A 343 10.49 -18.52 -9.63
CA VAL A 343 10.66 -17.27 -10.37
C VAL A 343 9.44 -17.00 -11.23
N LEU A 344 8.68 -15.96 -10.90
CA LEU A 344 7.47 -15.53 -11.63
C LEU A 344 7.74 -14.40 -12.62
N VAL A 345 8.74 -13.57 -12.36
CA VAL A 345 9.09 -12.42 -13.21
C VAL A 345 10.58 -12.49 -13.54
N LYS A 346 10.91 -12.50 -14.81
CA LYS A 346 12.29 -12.58 -15.28
C LYS A 346 12.90 -11.20 -15.46
N ARG A 347 14.23 -11.13 -15.47
CA ARG A 347 15.01 -9.90 -15.65
C ARG A 347 14.62 -9.11 -16.91
N GLU A 348 14.25 -9.79 -17.98
CA GLU A 348 13.81 -9.18 -19.22
C GLU A 348 12.51 -8.38 -19.04
N GLU A 349 11.58 -8.91 -18.27
CA GLU A 349 10.29 -8.26 -17.96
C GLU A 349 10.51 -7.04 -17.05
N VAL A 350 11.38 -7.16 -16.05
CA VAL A 350 11.79 -6.03 -15.19
C VAL A 350 12.42 -4.93 -16.03
N ARG A 351 13.41 -5.27 -16.86
CA ARG A 351 14.08 -4.34 -17.77
C ARG A 351 13.09 -3.65 -18.70
N GLU A 352 12.21 -4.40 -19.34
CA GLU A 352 11.27 -3.86 -20.31
C GLU A 352 10.25 -2.91 -19.65
N ALA A 353 9.72 -3.26 -18.48
CA ALA A 353 8.80 -2.39 -17.75
C ALA A 353 9.48 -1.07 -17.31
N ILE A 354 10.71 -1.15 -16.80
CA ILE A 354 11.51 0.05 -16.48
C ILE A 354 11.79 0.86 -17.75
N ARG A 355 12.15 0.20 -18.86
CA ARG A 355 12.39 0.89 -20.13
C ARG A 355 11.16 1.69 -20.56
N LYS A 356 9.96 1.14 -20.47
CA LYS A 356 8.71 1.83 -20.83
C LYS A 356 8.41 3.05 -19.95
N ILE A 357 8.74 2.99 -18.66
CA ILE A 357 8.58 4.14 -17.75
C ILE A 357 9.65 5.23 -18.03
N MET A 358 10.86 4.81 -18.37
CA MET A 358 12.03 5.68 -18.46
C MET A 358 12.40 6.09 -19.89
N ALA A 359 11.77 5.47 -20.92
CA ALA A 359 12.05 5.79 -22.32
C ALA A 359 11.68 7.24 -22.65
N GLU A 360 12.40 7.85 -23.56
CA GLU A 360 12.06 9.16 -24.10
C GLU A 360 10.86 9.08 -25.04
N GLY A 361 10.09 10.16 -25.15
CA GLY A 361 8.94 10.25 -26.03
C GLY A 361 7.65 10.67 -25.34
N LYS A 362 6.63 10.88 -26.16
CA LYS A 362 5.34 11.45 -25.74
C LYS A 362 4.64 10.66 -24.63
N ASP A 363 4.66 9.33 -24.72
CA ASP A 363 3.97 8.49 -23.71
C ASP A 363 4.56 8.66 -22.31
N ARG A 364 5.90 8.83 -22.21
CA ARG A 364 6.57 9.15 -20.96
C ARG A 364 6.17 10.53 -20.44
N GLU A 365 6.19 11.53 -21.32
CA GLU A 365 5.84 12.91 -20.97
C GLU A 365 4.40 12.99 -20.48
N ASP A 366 3.46 12.40 -21.18
CA ASP A 366 2.04 12.35 -20.81
C ASP A 366 1.84 11.62 -19.47
N ARG A 367 2.56 10.52 -19.23
CA ARG A 367 2.52 9.77 -17.97
C ARG A 367 3.04 10.61 -16.81
N ARG A 368 4.16 11.29 -17.00
CA ARG A 368 4.76 12.19 -16.00
C ARG A 368 3.88 13.38 -15.70
N GLU A 369 3.28 13.96 -16.72
CA GLU A 369 2.36 15.08 -16.56
C GLU A 369 1.15 14.65 -15.73
N ARG A 370 0.58 13.46 -15.98
CA ARG A 370 -0.49 12.90 -15.14
C ARG A 370 -0.05 12.70 -13.70
N ALA A 371 1.12 12.11 -13.47
CA ALA A 371 1.66 11.88 -12.13
C ALA A 371 1.90 13.21 -11.39
N ARG A 372 2.46 14.23 -12.05
CA ARG A 372 2.67 15.57 -11.49
C ARG A 372 1.36 16.24 -11.11
N LYS A 373 0.35 16.20 -11.98
CA LYS A 373 -0.99 16.73 -11.68
C LYS A 373 -1.65 16.06 -10.48
N LEU A 374 -1.44 14.76 -10.31
CA LEU A 374 -1.93 14.04 -9.11
C LEU A 374 -1.19 14.48 -7.85
N ALA A 375 0.11 14.72 -7.92
CA ALA A 375 0.87 15.25 -6.78
C ALA A 375 0.42 16.67 -6.38
N GLU A 376 0.10 17.52 -7.35
CA GLU A 376 -0.48 18.84 -7.11
C GLU A 376 -1.83 18.72 -6.40
N LYS A 377 -2.72 17.86 -6.92
CA LYS A 377 -4.03 17.59 -6.30
C LYS A 377 -3.90 17.01 -4.87
N ALA A 378 -2.91 16.16 -4.63
CA ALA A 378 -2.66 15.61 -3.30
C ALA A 378 -2.28 16.69 -2.29
N ARG A 379 -1.44 17.67 -2.69
CA ARG A 379 -1.10 18.82 -1.83
C ARG A 379 -2.32 19.69 -1.58
N MET A 380 -3.07 20.04 -2.62
CA MET A 380 -4.29 20.85 -2.47
C MET A 380 -5.34 20.18 -1.57
N ALA A 381 -5.41 18.84 -1.56
CA ALA A 381 -6.40 18.14 -0.75
C ALA A 381 -6.20 18.33 0.76
N ILE A 382 -4.95 18.48 1.23
CA ILE A 382 -4.62 18.67 2.66
C ILE A 382 -4.53 20.13 3.08
N GLU A 383 -4.50 21.08 2.14
CA GLU A 383 -4.50 22.52 2.43
C GLU A 383 -5.87 23.00 2.91
N GLU A 384 -5.94 24.15 3.54
CA GLU A 384 -7.18 24.76 4.02
C GLU A 384 -8.18 24.89 2.85
N GLY A 385 -9.39 24.34 3.05
CA GLY A 385 -10.43 24.26 2.00
C GLY A 385 -10.30 23.08 1.04
N GLY A 386 -9.24 22.28 1.14
CA GLY A 386 -9.09 21.03 0.37
C GLY A 386 -9.98 19.91 0.89
N SER A 387 -10.18 18.87 0.05
CA SER A 387 -11.12 17.78 0.35
C SER A 387 -10.79 17.02 1.64
N SER A 388 -9.53 16.69 1.86
CA SER A 388 -9.11 15.97 3.08
C SER A 388 -9.18 16.86 4.32
N TYR A 389 -8.89 18.14 4.19
CA TYR A 389 -9.08 19.12 5.28
C TYR A 389 -10.55 19.23 5.67
N ILE A 390 -11.45 19.32 4.68
CA ILE A 390 -12.91 19.38 4.90
C ILE A 390 -13.39 18.07 5.54
N ASP A 391 -12.98 16.93 5.06
CA ASP A 391 -13.39 15.62 5.61
C ASP A 391 -12.95 15.46 7.08
N ILE A 392 -11.76 15.94 7.47
CA ILE A 392 -11.33 15.96 8.87
C ILE A 392 -12.25 16.86 9.70
N ALA A 393 -12.60 18.04 9.21
CA ALA A 393 -13.51 18.95 9.92
C ALA A 393 -14.90 18.34 10.10
N LEU A 394 -15.45 17.71 9.06
CA LEU A 394 -16.74 17.01 9.10
C LEU A 394 -16.70 15.82 10.07
N LEU A 395 -15.64 15.03 10.06
CA LEU A 395 -15.45 13.93 11.02
C LEU A 395 -15.48 14.45 12.47
N ILE A 396 -14.73 15.52 12.77
CA ILE A 396 -14.70 16.11 14.10
C ILE A 396 -16.07 16.64 14.50
N GLU A 397 -16.79 17.28 13.57
CA GLU A 397 -18.14 17.77 13.82
C GLU A 397 -19.12 16.64 14.13
N ASP A 398 -19.07 15.55 13.36
CA ASP A 398 -19.93 14.37 13.57
C ASP A 398 -19.66 13.72 14.94
N ILE A 399 -18.41 13.53 15.31
CA ILE A 399 -18.05 12.99 16.63
C ILE A 399 -18.51 13.91 17.78
N ARG A 400 -18.39 15.23 17.61
CA ARG A 400 -18.88 16.21 18.62
C ARG A 400 -20.41 16.10 18.79
N LYS A 401 -21.16 15.99 17.69
CA LYS A 401 -22.63 15.84 17.76
C LYS A 401 -23.03 14.57 18.49
N LEU A 402 -22.32 13.45 18.26
CA LEU A 402 -22.56 12.19 18.99
C LEU A 402 -22.28 12.33 20.48
N ALA A 403 -21.15 12.93 20.85
CA ALA A 403 -20.79 13.15 22.25
C ALA A 403 -21.80 14.06 22.99
N MET A 404 -22.37 15.07 22.31
CA MET A 404 -23.42 15.92 22.91
C MET A 404 -24.77 15.23 23.00
N GLY A 405 -25.12 14.33 22.03
CA GLY A 405 -26.38 13.58 22.04
C GLY A 405 -26.41 12.44 23.05
N THR A 406 -25.26 11.98 23.53
CA THR A 406 -25.15 10.94 24.56
C THR A 406 -25.26 11.49 26.00
N GLN A 407 -25.28 12.83 26.19
CA GLN A 407 -25.40 13.51 27.49
C GLN A 407 -26.87 13.83 27.90
N VAL A 408 -27.86 13.34 27.15
CA VAL A 408 -29.31 13.41 27.46
C VAL A 408 -29.81 11.98 27.76
#